data_0001760fc059617b479ebd7f7ac0fd42
#
_entry.id   0001760fc059617b479ebd7f7ac0fd42
#
_cell.length_a   1.000
_cell.length_b   1.000
_cell.length_c   1.000
_cell.angle_alpha   90.00
_cell.angle_beta   90.00
_cell.angle_gamma   90.00
#
_symmetry.space_group_name_H-M   'P 1'
#
loop_
_entity.id
_entity.type
_entity.pdbx_description
1 polymer ?
#
loop_
_entity_poly.entity_id
_entity_poly.type
_entity_poly.pdbx_seq_one_letter_code
_entity_poly.pdbx_strand_id
1 'polypeptide(L)'
;MGSSRMNVRDFSEWDESDVRVRPNKKGSRPRTKDRPTFKEAIRGRVITVDRGRWSVVVDEGTDKERTLIAARAKELRRTAIVTGDFVDLVGDTSGAKDTLARIVRLGERTSVLRRSADDTDPSERVVVANAQQLVIVVAAANPEPRTGFIDRAVVAAFDAGIEPILCITRTDVRYPQNLLDYYAASGLKIVLSSSSDGLAPSQEGAAGLESAPVQELLQELLGQVSVLLGHSGVGKSTLVNALTGSERATGHVNAVTGRGRHTSSSALALRPVNANGEPMEPGTWIIDTPGIRSFGLAHVPPETVVEAFVDLAPGAADCPKACTHAAQAPECGLEAYVAAGHAGESGPARLESLRKLLLLTPEEGDSEKELGALV
;
A
#
# COMPACT_ATOMS: atom_id res chain seq x y z
N MET A 1 4.84 -63.19 -36.19
CA MET A 1 5.68 -62.08 -36.64
C MET A 1 4.88 -61.26 -37.64
N GLY A 2 4.19 -60.24 -37.24
CA GLY A 2 3.39 -59.35 -38.10
C GLY A 2 3.79 -57.91 -37.81
N SER A 3 4.64 -57.37 -38.71
CA SER A 3 5.10 -55.99 -38.68
C SER A 3 3.98 -55.05 -39.11
N SER A 4 3.43 -54.28 -38.20
CA SER A 4 2.53 -53.18 -38.52
C SER A 4 3.31 -51.99 -39.06
N ARG A 5 3.21 -51.77 -40.37
CA ARG A 5 3.72 -50.57 -41.01
C ARG A 5 2.84 -49.37 -40.68
N MET A 6 3.34 -48.42 -39.93
CA MET A 6 2.74 -47.11 -39.82
C MET A 6 2.76 -46.40 -41.19
N ASN A 7 1.58 -46.12 -41.74
CA ASN A 7 1.44 -45.32 -42.96
C ASN A 7 1.75 -43.85 -42.59
N VAL A 8 2.92 -43.40 -42.90
CA VAL A 8 3.27 -41.97 -42.87
C VAL A 8 2.53 -41.33 -44.04
N ARG A 9 1.53 -40.52 -43.82
CA ARG A 9 0.86 -39.74 -44.87
C ARG A 9 1.84 -38.65 -45.34
N ASP A 10 2.16 -38.67 -46.61
CA ASP A 10 2.91 -37.61 -47.27
C ASP A 10 1.98 -36.41 -47.47
N PHE A 11 2.33 -35.26 -46.92
CA PHE A 11 1.59 -34.01 -47.00
C PHE A 11 2.18 -33.02 -48.00
N SER A 12 3.17 -33.43 -48.80
CA SER A 12 3.89 -32.56 -49.73
C SER A 12 3.04 -32.06 -50.93
N GLU A 13 1.89 -32.65 -51.16
CA GLU A 13 0.98 -32.29 -52.28
C GLU A 13 -0.31 -31.55 -51.77
N TRP A 14 -0.37 -31.16 -50.52
CA TRP A 14 -1.55 -30.43 -49.99
C TRP A 14 -1.45 -28.94 -50.35
N ASP A 15 -2.51 -28.41 -51.00
CA ASP A 15 -2.68 -26.98 -51.21
C ASP A 15 -3.83 -26.43 -50.39
N GLU A 16 -4.08 -25.10 -50.46
CA GLU A 16 -5.18 -24.42 -49.71
C GLU A 16 -6.57 -24.97 -50.01
N SER A 17 -6.76 -25.65 -51.16
CA SER A 17 -8.04 -26.22 -51.59
C SER A 17 -8.36 -27.53 -50.87
N ASP A 18 -7.37 -28.19 -50.31
CA ASP A 18 -7.54 -29.44 -49.54
C ASP A 18 -8.01 -29.22 -48.11
N VAL A 19 -8.00 -27.96 -47.65
CA VAL A 19 -8.46 -27.59 -46.31
C VAL A 19 -9.99 -27.57 -46.29
N ARG A 20 -10.62 -28.71 -46.01
CA ARG A 20 -12.08 -28.75 -45.71
C ARG A 20 -12.36 -28.10 -44.36
N VAL A 21 -12.66 -26.82 -44.36
CA VAL A 21 -13.24 -26.11 -43.22
C VAL A 21 -14.63 -26.72 -42.97
N ARG A 22 -14.75 -27.62 -41.97
CA ARG A 22 -16.06 -28.03 -41.49
C ARG A 22 -16.71 -26.85 -40.78
N PRO A 23 -17.79 -26.25 -41.34
CA PRO A 23 -18.49 -25.21 -40.62
C PRO A 23 -19.05 -25.82 -39.32
N ASN A 24 -18.64 -25.27 -38.19
CA ASN A 24 -19.16 -25.66 -36.90
C ASN A 24 -20.68 -25.37 -36.92
N LYS A 25 -21.53 -26.38 -36.89
CA LYS A 25 -23.02 -26.26 -36.93
C LYS A 25 -23.58 -25.43 -35.76
N LYS A 26 -22.80 -25.16 -34.74
CA LYS A 26 -23.04 -24.13 -33.73
C LYS A 26 -22.13 -22.96 -34.04
N GLY A 27 -22.50 -22.18 -35.10
CA GLY A 27 -21.79 -20.98 -35.47
C GLY A 27 -21.49 -20.16 -34.23
N SER A 28 -20.23 -20.16 -33.80
CA SER A 28 -19.75 -19.19 -32.85
C SER A 28 -19.78 -17.87 -33.63
N ARG A 29 -20.88 -17.12 -33.49
CA ARG A 29 -20.82 -15.68 -33.79
C ARG A 29 -19.55 -15.15 -33.16
N PRO A 30 -18.72 -14.37 -33.88
CA PRO A 30 -17.64 -13.66 -33.24
C PRO A 30 -18.28 -13.00 -32.02
N ARG A 31 -17.83 -13.37 -30.82
CA ARG A 31 -18.23 -12.65 -29.62
C ARG A 31 -17.63 -11.28 -29.79
N THR A 32 -18.37 -10.37 -30.39
CA THR A 32 -18.14 -8.95 -30.26
C THR A 32 -18.02 -8.75 -28.75
N LYS A 33 -16.83 -8.36 -28.30
CA LYS A 33 -16.60 -7.98 -26.92
C LYS A 33 -17.25 -6.61 -26.68
N ASP A 34 -18.53 -6.50 -26.96
CA ASP A 34 -19.33 -5.37 -26.49
C ASP A 34 -19.37 -5.51 -24.96
N ARG A 35 -18.43 -4.84 -24.32
CA ARG A 35 -18.46 -4.70 -22.88
C ARG A 35 -19.70 -3.90 -22.54
N PRO A 36 -20.62 -4.42 -21.72
CA PRO A 36 -21.77 -3.66 -21.29
C PRO A 36 -21.31 -2.31 -20.76
N THR A 37 -21.92 -1.24 -21.22
CA THR A 37 -21.50 0.14 -20.84
C THR A 37 -21.89 0.50 -19.42
N PHE A 38 -22.59 -0.37 -18.68
CA PHE A 38 -23.02 -0.18 -17.28
C PHE A 38 -23.32 1.28 -16.93
N LYS A 39 -24.17 1.95 -17.71
CA LYS A 39 -24.49 3.38 -17.55
C LYS A 39 -25.10 3.72 -16.18
N GLU A 40 -25.70 2.76 -15.53
CA GLU A 40 -26.35 2.86 -14.20
C GLU A 40 -25.45 2.39 -13.06
N ALA A 41 -24.17 2.16 -13.32
CA ALA A 41 -23.26 1.73 -12.27
C ALA A 41 -23.02 2.85 -11.25
N ILE A 42 -23.08 2.50 -9.97
CA ILE A 42 -22.79 3.40 -8.85
C ILE A 42 -21.32 3.23 -8.47
N ARG A 43 -20.61 4.35 -8.30
CA ARG A 43 -19.21 4.35 -7.87
C ARG A 43 -19.13 4.30 -6.34
N GLY A 44 -18.21 3.48 -5.81
CA GLY A 44 -17.96 3.39 -4.39
C GLY A 44 -16.50 3.13 -4.06
N ARG A 45 -16.11 3.36 -2.80
CA ARG A 45 -14.78 3.11 -2.25
C ARG A 45 -14.75 1.79 -1.51
N VAL A 46 -13.80 0.93 -1.81
CA VAL A 46 -13.55 -0.33 -1.09
C VAL A 46 -12.94 0.00 0.27
N ILE A 47 -13.61 -0.42 1.35
CA ILE A 47 -13.14 -0.19 2.73
C ILE A 47 -12.51 -1.44 3.35
N THR A 48 -12.88 -2.64 2.90
CA THR A 48 -12.21 -3.87 3.30
C THR A 48 -12.46 -5.01 2.32
N VAL A 49 -11.57 -5.99 2.35
CA VAL A 49 -11.67 -7.21 1.53
C VAL A 49 -11.62 -8.42 2.44
N ASP A 50 -12.64 -9.26 2.43
CA ASP A 50 -12.69 -10.51 3.19
C ASP A 50 -13.18 -11.66 2.31
N ARG A 51 -12.36 -12.71 2.16
CA ARG A 51 -12.70 -13.98 1.48
C ARG A 51 -13.46 -13.83 0.16
N GLY A 52 -13.03 -12.87 -0.69
CA GLY A 52 -13.65 -12.62 -1.99
C GLY A 52 -14.97 -11.85 -1.93
N ARG A 53 -15.22 -11.18 -0.82
CA ARG A 53 -16.24 -10.15 -0.63
C ARG A 53 -15.57 -8.81 -0.37
N TRP A 54 -16.16 -7.77 -0.88
CA TRP A 54 -15.70 -6.39 -0.75
C TRP A 54 -16.77 -5.59 -0.03
N SER A 55 -16.42 -4.96 1.09
CA SER A 55 -17.29 -3.93 1.66
C SER A 55 -16.96 -2.60 0.96
N VAL A 56 -17.99 -1.94 0.47
CA VAL A 56 -17.84 -0.75 -0.37
C VAL A 56 -18.76 0.34 0.16
N VAL A 57 -18.24 1.53 0.41
CA VAL A 57 -19.03 2.72 0.73
C VAL A 57 -19.42 3.42 -0.56
N VAL A 58 -20.69 3.74 -0.71
CA VAL A 58 -21.25 4.51 -1.83
C VAL A 58 -21.94 5.77 -1.31
N ASP A 59 -22.06 6.76 -2.20
CA ASP A 59 -22.67 8.07 -1.90
C ASP A 59 -22.03 8.77 -0.69
N GLU A 60 -20.69 8.59 -0.57
CA GLU A 60 -19.86 9.11 0.52
C GLU A 60 -20.13 10.61 0.77
N GLY A 61 -20.33 10.98 2.03
CA GLY A 61 -20.58 12.37 2.45
C GLY A 61 -21.97 12.90 2.15
N THR A 62 -22.89 12.06 1.73
CA THR A 62 -24.29 12.43 1.51
C THR A 62 -25.21 11.75 2.52
N ASP A 63 -26.47 12.21 2.59
CA ASP A 63 -27.53 11.59 3.38
C ASP A 63 -27.90 10.17 2.92
N LYS A 64 -27.42 9.77 1.72
CA LYS A 64 -27.61 8.44 1.13
C LYS A 64 -26.41 7.53 1.30
N GLU A 65 -25.41 7.95 2.04
CA GLU A 65 -24.24 7.15 2.30
C GLU A 65 -24.59 5.80 2.92
N ARG A 66 -24.05 4.75 2.35
CA ARG A 66 -24.27 3.40 2.85
C ARG A 66 -23.14 2.45 2.45
N THR A 67 -22.99 1.38 3.24
CA THR A 67 -22.03 0.32 2.98
C THR A 67 -22.72 -0.85 2.30
N LEU A 68 -22.13 -1.32 1.20
CA LEU A 68 -22.58 -2.48 0.43
C LEU A 68 -21.60 -3.63 0.58
N ILE A 69 -22.13 -4.86 0.50
CA ILE A 69 -21.31 -6.04 0.26
C ILE A 69 -21.35 -6.37 -1.24
N ALA A 70 -20.18 -6.52 -1.84
CA ALA A 70 -20.07 -6.77 -3.26
C ALA A 70 -19.24 -8.02 -3.57
N ALA A 71 -19.52 -8.63 -4.73
CA ALA A 71 -18.70 -9.69 -5.32
C ALA A 71 -18.12 -9.22 -6.65
N ARG A 72 -16.95 -9.72 -7.00
CA ARG A 72 -16.26 -9.39 -8.24
C ARG A 72 -16.89 -10.08 -9.45
N ALA A 73 -17.09 -9.35 -10.55
CA ALA A 73 -17.50 -9.94 -11.83
C ALA A 73 -16.44 -10.92 -12.37
N LYS A 74 -16.86 -11.86 -13.22
CA LYS A 74 -15.95 -12.88 -13.79
C LYS A 74 -14.82 -12.26 -14.61
N GLU A 75 -15.08 -11.15 -15.26
CA GLU A 75 -14.16 -10.41 -16.11
C GLU A 75 -12.99 -9.81 -15.32
N LEU A 76 -13.20 -9.53 -14.02
CA LEU A 76 -12.20 -8.97 -13.10
C LEU A 76 -11.43 -10.04 -12.30
N ARG A 77 -11.54 -11.33 -12.64
CA ARG A 77 -10.97 -12.44 -11.86
C ARG A 77 -9.48 -12.30 -11.55
N ARG A 78 -8.71 -11.74 -12.49
CA ARG A 78 -7.25 -11.55 -12.37
C ARG A 78 -6.86 -10.17 -11.83
N THR A 79 -7.83 -9.29 -11.63
CA THR A 79 -7.58 -7.93 -11.14
C THR A 79 -7.56 -7.94 -9.63
N ALA A 80 -6.46 -7.51 -9.03
CA ALA A 80 -6.39 -7.28 -7.59
C ALA A 80 -7.21 -6.03 -7.26
N ILE A 81 -8.28 -6.21 -6.47
CA ILE A 81 -9.09 -5.12 -5.92
C ILE A 81 -8.81 -5.09 -4.43
N VAL A 82 -8.30 -3.96 -3.95
CA VAL A 82 -7.79 -3.77 -2.59
C VAL A 82 -8.51 -2.64 -1.86
N THR A 83 -8.25 -2.50 -0.57
CA THR A 83 -8.75 -1.37 0.23
C THR A 83 -8.27 -0.04 -0.35
N GLY A 84 -9.18 0.94 -0.43
CA GLY A 84 -8.94 2.24 -1.05
C GLY A 84 -9.33 2.32 -2.53
N ASP A 85 -9.51 1.20 -3.23
CA ASP A 85 -9.93 1.21 -4.62
C ASP A 85 -11.31 1.85 -4.81
N PHE A 86 -11.47 2.61 -5.89
CA PHE A 86 -12.78 2.97 -6.39
C PHE A 86 -13.27 1.91 -7.38
N VAL A 87 -14.53 1.50 -7.22
CA VAL A 87 -15.15 0.47 -8.05
C VAL A 87 -16.53 0.91 -8.52
N ASP A 88 -16.91 0.46 -9.72
CA ASP A 88 -18.25 0.64 -10.23
C ASP A 88 -19.09 -0.62 -9.94
N LEU A 89 -20.28 -0.41 -9.38
CA LEU A 89 -21.16 -1.43 -8.85
C LEU A 89 -22.50 -1.46 -9.59
N VAL A 90 -23.00 -2.67 -9.82
CA VAL A 90 -24.35 -2.90 -10.37
C VAL A 90 -25.08 -3.97 -9.57
N GLY A 91 -26.36 -4.17 -9.83
CA GLY A 91 -27.22 -5.12 -9.15
C GLY A 91 -27.90 -4.50 -7.93
N ASP A 92 -28.07 -5.25 -6.84
CA ASP A 92 -28.68 -4.71 -5.64
C ASP A 92 -27.68 -3.82 -4.87
N THR A 93 -27.87 -2.54 -4.99
CA THR A 93 -27.04 -1.51 -4.34
C THR A 93 -27.80 -0.78 -3.21
N SER A 94 -28.85 -1.41 -2.67
CA SER A 94 -29.63 -0.86 -1.56
C SER A 94 -28.87 -0.83 -0.22
N GLY A 95 -27.93 -1.77 -0.03
CA GLY A 95 -27.26 -1.97 1.26
C GLY A 95 -28.11 -2.74 2.28
N ALA A 96 -29.25 -3.30 1.85
CA ALA A 96 -30.08 -4.10 2.73
C ALA A 96 -29.36 -5.38 3.16
N LYS A 97 -29.80 -5.94 4.30
CA LYS A 97 -29.23 -7.20 4.81
C LYS A 97 -29.36 -8.31 3.76
N ASP A 98 -28.32 -9.10 3.63
CA ASP A 98 -28.22 -10.25 2.72
C ASP A 98 -28.25 -9.89 1.20
N THR A 99 -28.13 -8.60 0.84
CA THR A 99 -27.99 -8.17 -0.55
C THR A 99 -26.53 -8.26 -1.01
N LEU A 100 -26.34 -8.43 -2.33
CA LEU A 100 -25.02 -8.59 -2.93
C LEU A 100 -24.92 -7.80 -4.22
N ALA A 101 -24.14 -6.72 -4.19
CA ALA A 101 -23.78 -5.96 -5.38
C ALA A 101 -22.70 -6.69 -6.21
N ARG A 102 -22.47 -6.25 -7.43
CA ARG A 102 -21.42 -6.77 -8.32
C ARG A 102 -20.49 -5.68 -8.76
N ILE A 103 -19.20 -5.84 -8.51
CA ILE A 103 -18.14 -4.99 -9.03
C ILE A 103 -17.93 -5.33 -10.52
N VAL A 104 -18.11 -4.35 -11.40
CA VAL A 104 -18.01 -4.51 -12.86
C VAL A 104 -16.83 -3.76 -13.47
N ARG A 105 -16.29 -2.76 -12.76
CA ARG A 105 -15.13 -1.99 -13.20
C ARG A 105 -14.30 -1.59 -11.98
N LEU A 106 -12.97 -1.56 -12.17
CA LEU A 106 -12.02 -0.92 -11.27
C LEU A 106 -11.73 0.48 -11.80
N GLY A 107 -11.79 1.49 -10.93
CA GLY A 107 -11.41 2.87 -11.26
C GLY A 107 -9.89 3.01 -11.42
N GLU A 108 -9.47 4.11 -12.02
CA GLU A 108 -8.06 4.48 -12.06
C GLU A 108 -7.54 4.75 -10.65
N ARG A 109 -6.31 4.32 -10.41
CA ARG A 109 -5.60 4.52 -9.15
C ARG A 109 -4.69 5.72 -9.25
N THR A 110 -4.76 6.61 -8.28
CA THR A 110 -3.86 7.77 -8.16
C THR A 110 -2.55 7.40 -7.50
N SER A 111 -2.57 6.41 -6.60
CA SER A 111 -1.41 5.86 -5.92
C SER A 111 -1.59 4.36 -5.68
N VAL A 112 -0.48 3.63 -5.55
CA VAL A 112 -0.49 2.18 -5.31
C VAL A 112 0.62 1.82 -4.35
N LEU A 113 0.27 1.50 -3.11
CA LEU A 113 1.22 0.97 -2.15
C LEU A 113 1.39 -0.53 -2.38
N ARG A 114 2.61 -0.93 -2.73
CA ARG A 114 2.98 -2.31 -3.04
C ARG A 114 3.89 -2.87 -1.96
N ARG A 115 3.95 -4.17 -1.89
CA ARG A 115 5.01 -4.86 -1.16
C ARG A 115 5.42 -6.11 -1.92
N SER A 116 6.68 -6.40 -1.97
CA SER A 116 7.19 -7.74 -2.23
C SER A 116 7.09 -8.60 -0.96
N ALA A 117 7.13 -9.91 -1.09
CA ALA A 117 7.08 -10.81 0.07
C ALA A 117 8.37 -10.68 0.89
N ASP A 118 9.50 -10.56 0.21
CA ASP A 118 10.82 -10.22 0.73
C ASP A 118 11.63 -9.46 -0.35
N ASP A 119 12.88 -9.12 -0.06
CA ASP A 119 13.74 -8.37 -0.97
C ASP A 119 14.25 -9.23 -2.15
N THR A 120 13.97 -10.54 -2.16
CA THR A 120 14.38 -11.49 -3.22
C THR A 120 13.21 -11.97 -4.07
N ASP A 121 11.96 -11.73 -3.66
CA ASP A 121 10.76 -12.13 -4.40
C ASP A 121 10.25 -10.94 -5.25
N PRO A 122 10.40 -10.97 -6.57
CA PRO A 122 9.91 -9.90 -7.45
C PRO A 122 8.37 -9.88 -7.53
N SER A 123 7.67 -10.84 -6.91
CA SER A 123 6.21 -10.86 -6.93
C SER A 123 5.62 -9.76 -6.06
N GLU A 124 5.20 -8.70 -6.70
CA GLU A 124 4.56 -7.58 -6.05
C GLU A 124 3.09 -7.86 -5.72
N ARG A 125 2.68 -7.43 -4.54
CA ARG A 125 1.27 -7.42 -4.15
C ARG A 125 0.83 -6.01 -3.83
N VAL A 126 -0.21 -5.55 -4.51
CA VAL A 126 -0.88 -4.31 -4.14
C VAL A 126 -1.55 -4.51 -2.77
N VAL A 127 -1.27 -3.61 -1.85
CA VAL A 127 -1.78 -3.64 -0.47
C VAL A 127 -2.91 -2.64 -0.29
N VAL A 128 -2.68 -1.40 -0.72
CA VAL A 128 -3.62 -0.28 -0.64
C VAL A 128 -3.54 0.54 -1.93
N ALA A 129 -4.64 1.14 -2.32
CA ALA A 129 -4.72 2.05 -3.45
C ALA A 129 -5.32 3.39 -3.04
N ASN A 130 -5.02 4.45 -3.82
CA ASN A 130 -5.57 5.79 -3.67
C ASN A 130 -5.34 6.40 -2.28
N ALA A 131 -4.23 6.07 -1.63
CA ALA A 131 -3.78 6.74 -0.43
C ALA A 131 -2.96 7.99 -0.81
N GLN A 132 -3.04 9.03 0.02
CA GLN A 132 -2.24 10.24 -0.10
C GLN A 132 -1.10 10.27 0.91
N GLN A 133 -1.27 9.59 2.07
CA GLN A 133 -0.30 9.63 3.15
C GLN A 133 0.04 8.25 3.68
N LEU A 134 1.30 8.07 4.11
CA LEU A 134 1.78 6.90 4.84
C LEU A 134 2.27 7.33 6.23
N VAL A 135 1.49 7.03 7.26
CA VAL A 135 1.86 7.28 8.66
C VAL A 135 2.70 6.11 9.18
N ILE A 136 3.99 6.35 9.33
CA ILE A 136 4.97 5.37 9.83
C ILE A 136 4.98 5.47 11.36
N VAL A 137 4.39 4.50 12.03
CA VAL A 137 4.26 4.49 13.49
C VAL A 137 5.41 3.69 14.12
N VAL A 138 6.19 4.35 14.95
CA VAL A 138 7.27 3.75 15.75
C VAL A 138 7.14 4.16 17.20
N ALA A 139 7.69 3.35 18.13
CA ALA A 139 7.76 3.72 19.54
C ALA A 139 9.12 4.39 19.81
N ALA A 140 9.15 5.41 20.68
CA ALA A 140 10.40 6.00 21.15
C ALA A 140 11.23 4.99 21.99
N ALA A 141 10.53 4.04 22.62
CA ALA A 141 11.12 2.93 23.36
C ALA A 141 10.17 1.74 23.39
N ASN A 142 10.71 0.53 23.56
CA ASN A 142 9.96 -0.72 23.77
C ASN A 142 8.80 -0.97 22.76
N PRO A 143 9.12 -1.32 21.49
CA PRO A 143 10.45 -1.69 20.97
C PRO A 143 11.30 -0.49 20.58
N GLU A 144 12.63 -0.69 20.54
CA GLU A 144 13.56 0.31 20.00
C GLU A 144 13.22 0.65 18.55
N PRO A 145 13.19 1.96 18.19
CA PRO A 145 12.96 2.37 16.81
C PRO A 145 14.13 1.94 15.92
N ARG A 146 13.79 1.46 14.72
CA ARG A 146 14.78 1.03 13.73
C ARG A 146 14.75 1.98 12.53
N THR A 147 15.80 2.76 12.35
CA THR A 147 15.91 3.70 11.22
C THR A 147 15.77 3.00 9.88
N GLY A 148 16.37 1.84 9.68
CA GLY A 148 16.22 1.07 8.44
C GLY A 148 14.78 0.65 8.12
N PHE A 149 13.90 0.47 9.10
CA PHE A 149 12.48 0.27 8.86
C PHE A 149 11.80 1.55 8.39
N ILE A 150 12.13 2.69 9.01
CA ILE A 150 11.57 3.99 8.67
C ILE A 150 12.03 4.39 7.26
N ASP A 151 13.34 4.32 6.98
CA ASP A 151 13.91 4.65 5.69
C ASP A 151 13.31 3.82 4.56
N ARG A 152 13.15 2.51 4.79
CA ARG A 152 12.49 1.60 3.84
C ARG A 152 11.03 1.97 3.59
N ALA A 153 10.31 2.39 4.62
CA ALA A 153 8.92 2.84 4.48
C ALA A 153 8.82 4.19 3.76
N VAL A 154 9.77 5.10 4.00
CA VAL A 154 9.88 6.38 3.27
C VAL A 154 10.11 6.15 1.79
N VAL A 155 11.05 5.25 1.42
CA VAL A 155 11.29 4.88 0.02
C VAL A 155 10.05 4.29 -0.62
N ALA A 156 9.35 3.37 0.06
CA ALA A 156 8.11 2.77 -0.46
C ALA A 156 6.98 3.80 -0.63
N ALA A 157 6.90 4.80 0.24
CA ALA A 157 5.94 5.90 0.11
C ALA A 157 6.29 6.78 -1.09
N PHE A 158 7.57 7.11 -1.25
CA PHE A 158 8.06 7.92 -2.36
C PHE A 158 7.78 7.24 -3.71
N ASP A 159 8.12 5.95 -3.84
CA ASP A 159 7.83 5.13 -5.04
C ASP A 159 6.32 5.10 -5.36
N ALA A 160 5.48 5.04 -4.34
CA ALA A 160 4.02 5.04 -4.51
C ALA A 160 3.41 6.42 -4.77
N GLY A 161 4.18 7.51 -4.73
CA GLY A 161 3.69 8.89 -4.81
C GLY A 161 2.83 9.28 -3.59
N ILE A 162 3.18 8.79 -2.40
CA ILE A 162 2.46 8.97 -1.12
C ILE A 162 3.35 9.77 -0.17
N GLU A 163 2.78 10.78 0.52
CA GLU A 163 3.51 11.59 1.50
C GLU A 163 3.81 10.78 2.78
N PRO A 164 5.07 10.60 3.21
CA PRO A 164 5.40 9.95 4.46
C PRO A 164 5.27 10.90 5.66
N ILE A 165 4.69 10.39 6.76
CA ILE A 165 4.62 11.07 8.07
C ILE A 165 5.18 10.10 9.11
N LEU A 166 6.14 10.53 9.93
CA LEU A 166 6.67 9.75 11.03
C LEU A 166 5.92 10.07 12.33
N CYS A 167 5.16 9.11 12.85
CA CYS A 167 4.49 9.23 14.13
C CYS A 167 5.29 8.45 15.20
N ILE A 168 5.88 9.16 16.17
CA ILE A 168 6.67 8.56 17.24
C ILE A 168 5.81 8.51 18.50
N THR A 169 5.46 7.31 18.93
CA THR A 169 4.65 7.06 20.13
C THR A 169 5.52 6.86 21.37
N ARG A 170 4.90 6.84 22.56
CA ARG A 170 5.58 6.60 23.85
C ARG A 170 6.70 7.61 24.16
N THR A 171 6.50 8.85 23.77
CA THR A 171 7.46 9.93 24.03
C THR A 171 7.55 10.30 25.51
N ASP A 172 6.56 9.89 26.31
CA ASP A 172 6.54 9.93 27.79
C ASP A 172 7.51 8.92 28.43
N VAL A 173 7.75 7.79 27.78
CA VAL A 173 8.72 6.79 28.26
C VAL A 173 10.15 7.23 27.98
N ARG A 174 10.39 7.79 26.80
CA ARG A 174 11.68 8.35 26.41
C ARG A 174 11.49 9.40 25.33
N TYR A 175 12.09 10.57 25.53
CA TYR A 175 12.11 11.58 24.48
C TYR A 175 13.01 11.14 23.32
N PRO A 176 12.55 11.18 22.06
CA PRO A 176 13.23 10.54 20.93
C PRO A 176 14.30 11.43 20.27
N GLN A 177 15.14 12.12 21.04
CA GLN A 177 16.08 13.12 20.52
C GLN A 177 16.96 12.54 19.40
N ASN A 178 17.53 11.36 19.59
CA ASN A 178 18.40 10.74 18.58
C ASN A 178 17.68 10.50 17.23
N LEU A 179 16.38 10.21 17.28
CA LEU A 179 15.60 9.98 16.09
C LEU A 179 15.23 11.30 15.40
N LEU A 180 14.93 12.34 16.18
CA LEU A 180 14.69 13.68 15.69
C LEU A 180 15.95 14.24 15.00
N ASP A 181 17.13 14.10 15.61
CA ASP A 181 18.41 14.51 15.05
C ASP A 181 18.73 13.74 13.77
N TYR A 182 18.44 12.42 13.74
CA TYR A 182 18.68 11.59 12.57
C TYR A 182 17.86 12.03 11.36
N TYR A 183 16.62 12.48 11.53
CA TYR A 183 15.72 12.91 10.45
C TYR A 183 15.65 14.44 10.28
N ALA A 184 16.45 15.23 11.01
CA ALA A 184 16.37 16.70 11.02
C ALA A 184 16.50 17.32 9.62
N ALA A 185 17.39 16.78 8.77
CA ALA A 185 17.63 17.27 7.41
C ALA A 185 16.75 16.59 6.34
N SER A 186 16.01 15.53 6.71
CA SER A 186 15.27 14.68 5.74
C SER A 186 13.98 15.32 5.20
N GLY A 187 13.53 16.44 5.77
CA GLY A 187 12.23 17.04 5.43
C GLY A 187 11.01 16.19 5.85
N LEU A 188 11.24 15.06 6.54
CA LEU A 188 10.16 14.18 6.99
C LEU A 188 9.33 14.86 8.08
N LYS A 189 8.03 14.93 7.88
CA LYS A 189 7.11 15.43 8.91
C LYS A 189 7.08 14.45 10.09
N ILE A 190 7.29 14.98 11.30
CA ILE A 190 7.34 14.17 12.52
C ILE A 190 6.26 14.64 13.49
N VAL A 191 5.44 13.70 13.97
CA VAL A 191 4.44 13.93 15.01
C VAL A 191 4.82 13.09 16.24
N LEU A 192 4.86 13.73 17.40
CA LEU A 192 5.16 13.08 18.67
C LEU A 192 3.86 12.75 19.41
N SER A 193 3.76 11.53 19.95
CA SER A 193 2.60 11.08 20.73
C SER A 193 3.06 10.37 22.00
N SER A 194 2.36 10.59 23.09
CA SER A 194 2.64 9.96 24.38
C SER A 194 1.50 9.04 24.84
N SER A 195 1.77 8.09 25.70
CA SER A 195 0.75 7.22 26.29
C SER A 195 -0.10 7.96 27.34
N SER A 196 0.42 9.05 27.89
CA SER A 196 -0.30 9.96 28.80
C SER A 196 -1.33 10.82 28.09
N ASP A 197 -1.30 10.88 26.76
CA ASP A 197 -2.22 11.66 25.93
C ASP A 197 -3.62 11.03 25.80
N GLY A 198 -4.08 10.27 26.81
CA GLY A 198 -5.38 9.61 26.77
C GLY A 198 -5.43 8.34 25.91
N LEU A 199 -4.27 7.86 25.44
CA LEU A 199 -4.14 6.58 24.73
C LEU A 199 -4.21 5.35 25.67
N ALA A 200 -4.28 5.56 26.99
CA ALA A 200 -4.63 4.50 27.92
C ALA A 200 -6.10 4.09 27.72
N PRO A 201 -6.46 2.79 27.80
CA PRO A 201 -7.84 2.36 27.73
C PRO A 201 -8.60 2.95 28.93
N SER A 202 -9.12 4.15 28.81
CA SER A 202 -10.10 4.69 29.73
C SER A 202 -11.44 4.01 29.45
N GLN A 203 -12.14 3.64 30.51
CA GLN A 203 -13.46 2.98 30.44
C GLN A 203 -14.56 3.87 29.82
N GLU A 204 -14.25 5.07 29.38
CA GLU A 204 -15.15 6.01 28.72
C GLU A 204 -14.52 6.45 27.40
N GLY A 205 -15.03 5.89 26.29
CA GLY A 205 -14.55 6.18 24.93
C GLY A 205 -14.62 7.67 24.61
N ALA A 206 -13.62 8.23 24.04
CA ALA A 206 -13.37 9.58 23.53
C ALA A 206 -12.27 10.38 24.26
N ALA A 207 -11.86 10.03 25.47
CA ALA A 207 -10.85 10.78 26.24
C ALA A 207 -9.47 10.89 25.55
N GLY A 208 -9.18 10.00 24.58
CA GLY A 208 -7.92 10.04 23.82
C GLY A 208 -7.88 11.10 22.70
N LEU A 209 -9.03 11.59 22.25
CA LEU A 209 -9.13 12.57 21.16
C LEU A 209 -8.82 14.01 21.59
N GLU A 210 -8.83 14.28 22.87
CA GLU A 210 -8.57 15.63 23.42
C GLU A 210 -7.07 15.92 23.60
N SER A 211 -6.20 14.93 23.47
CA SER A 211 -4.78 15.16 23.61
C SER A 211 -4.20 15.95 22.43
N ALA A 212 -3.37 16.96 22.71
CA ALA A 212 -2.80 17.83 21.69
C ALA A 212 -2.07 17.05 20.56
N PRO A 213 -1.24 16.03 20.82
CA PRO A 213 -0.57 15.26 19.76
C PRO A 213 -1.50 14.45 18.87
N VAL A 214 -2.59 13.88 19.43
CA VAL A 214 -3.61 13.18 18.63
C VAL A 214 -4.36 14.18 17.75
N GLN A 215 -4.65 15.37 18.27
CA GLN A 215 -5.27 16.45 17.50
C GLN A 215 -4.34 16.95 16.39
N GLU A 216 -3.03 17.11 16.65
CA GLU A 216 -2.05 17.48 15.64
C GLU A 216 -2.04 16.44 14.50
N LEU A 217 -1.92 15.16 14.83
CA LEU A 217 -1.98 14.12 13.81
C LEU A 217 -3.32 14.14 13.07
N LEU A 218 -4.44 14.27 13.77
CA LEU A 218 -5.77 14.30 13.16
C LEU A 218 -5.90 15.46 12.15
N GLN A 219 -5.36 16.65 12.47
CA GLN A 219 -5.35 17.78 11.53
C GLN A 219 -4.57 17.47 10.25
N GLU A 220 -3.45 16.76 10.37
CA GLU A 220 -2.66 16.33 9.21
C GLU A 220 -3.40 15.30 8.34
N LEU A 221 -4.31 14.53 8.91
CA LEU A 221 -5.06 13.48 8.20
C LEU A 221 -6.35 13.99 7.56
N LEU A 222 -6.78 15.23 7.83
CA LEU A 222 -8.04 15.77 7.32
C LEU A 222 -8.09 15.81 5.79
N GLY A 223 -9.19 15.33 5.22
CA GLY A 223 -9.39 15.28 3.78
C GLY A 223 -8.48 14.28 3.06
N GLN A 224 -7.71 13.45 3.79
CA GLN A 224 -6.73 12.53 3.24
C GLN A 224 -7.09 11.07 3.50
N VAL A 225 -6.64 10.19 2.61
CA VAL A 225 -6.62 8.74 2.85
C VAL A 225 -5.23 8.36 3.34
N SER A 226 -5.11 8.03 4.60
CA SER A 226 -3.83 7.81 5.29
C SER A 226 -3.67 6.34 5.66
N VAL A 227 -2.57 5.73 5.24
CA VAL A 227 -2.23 4.35 5.59
C VAL A 227 -1.38 4.34 6.85
N LEU A 228 -1.75 3.56 7.86
CA LEU A 228 -0.94 3.37 9.05
C LEU A 228 -0.09 2.11 8.95
N LEU A 229 1.21 2.29 9.09
CA LEU A 229 2.21 1.24 9.09
C LEU A 229 2.96 1.23 10.43
N GLY A 230 3.29 0.05 10.95
CA GLY A 230 4.10 -0.06 12.16
C GLY A 230 4.22 -1.49 12.65
N HIS A 231 5.33 -1.78 13.34
CA HIS A 231 5.56 -3.07 13.95
C HIS A 231 4.56 -3.39 15.07
N SER A 232 4.48 -4.67 15.44
CA SER A 232 3.69 -5.06 16.62
C SER A 232 4.25 -4.39 17.88
N GLY A 233 3.35 -3.88 18.72
CA GLY A 233 3.71 -3.30 20.00
C GLY A 233 4.12 -1.82 19.98
N VAL A 234 4.16 -1.15 18.83
CA VAL A 234 4.50 0.29 18.75
C VAL A 234 3.35 1.24 19.13
N GLY A 235 2.17 0.72 19.49
CA GLY A 235 1.02 1.57 19.85
C GLY A 235 0.08 1.87 18.67
N LYS A 236 0.29 1.29 17.47
CA LYS A 236 -0.55 1.56 16.29
C LYS A 236 -2.04 1.33 16.54
N SER A 237 -2.43 0.21 17.15
CA SER A 237 -3.84 -0.10 17.45
C SER A 237 -4.45 0.88 18.45
N THR A 238 -3.67 1.31 19.45
CA THR A 238 -4.09 2.34 20.41
C THR A 238 -4.32 3.67 19.71
N LEU A 239 -3.40 4.06 18.80
CA LEU A 239 -3.54 5.27 18.01
C LEU A 239 -4.77 5.22 17.08
N VAL A 240 -5.02 4.08 16.40
CA VAL A 240 -6.22 3.89 15.58
C VAL A 240 -7.48 4.00 16.41
N ASN A 241 -7.51 3.39 17.61
CA ASN A 241 -8.67 3.49 18.51
C ASN A 241 -8.92 4.94 18.95
N ALA A 242 -7.87 5.67 19.30
CA ALA A 242 -7.98 7.08 19.66
C ALA A 242 -8.54 7.93 18.52
N LEU A 243 -8.04 7.72 17.29
CA LEU A 243 -8.46 8.48 16.11
C LEU A 243 -9.87 8.13 15.62
N THR A 244 -10.35 6.90 15.86
CA THR A 244 -11.63 6.41 15.30
C THR A 244 -12.73 6.24 16.33
N GLY A 245 -12.45 6.51 17.60
CA GLY A 245 -13.41 6.28 18.70
C GLY A 245 -13.83 4.82 18.85
N SER A 246 -13.13 3.89 18.21
CA SER A 246 -13.51 2.49 18.22
C SER A 246 -12.81 1.75 19.37
N GLU A 247 -13.57 1.11 20.23
CA GLU A 247 -13.05 0.12 21.19
C GLU A 247 -12.61 -1.15 20.44
N ARG A 248 -11.55 -1.05 19.70
CA ARG A 248 -10.90 -2.27 19.21
C ARG A 248 -10.07 -2.83 20.35
N ALA A 249 -10.59 -3.89 20.96
CA ALA A 249 -9.73 -4.75 21.75
C ALA A 249 -8.46 -4.99 20.94
N THR A 250 -7.31 -4.83 21.55
CA THR A 250 -6.00 -5.13 21.02
C THR A 250 -5.94 -6.61 20.64
N GLY A 251 -6.60 -7.00 19.57
CA GLY A 251 -6.87 -8.36 19.13
C GLY A 251 -8.32 -8.52 18.70
N HIS A 252 -8.65 -8.08 17.48
CA HIS A 252 -9.82 -8.48 16.70
C HIS A 252 -11.23 -8.18 17.23
N VAL A 253 -11.97 -7.35 16.53
CA VAL A 253 -13.34 -7.69 16.08
C VAL A 253 -13.76 -6.75 14.92
N ASN A 254 -14.17 -7.32 13.79
CA ASN A 254 -14.93 -6.64 12.76
C ASN A 254 -16.33 -6.33 13.29
N ALA A 255 -16.59 -5.10 13.71
CA ALA A 255 -17.90 -4.67 14.20
C ALA A 255 -18.98 -4.70 13.09
N VAL A 256 -18.58 -4.66 11.82
CA VAL A 256 -19.51 -4.66 10.67
C VAL A 256 -20.05 -6.05 10.31
N THR A 257 -19.38 -7.13 10.65
CA THR A 257 -19.81 -8.48 10.23
C THR A 257 -20.23 -9.41 11.38
N GLY A 258 -20.09 -8.99 12.66
CA GLY A 258 -20.59 -9.75 13.82
C GLY A 258 -20.05 -11.17 13.99
N ARG A 259 -18.99 -11.57 13.28
CA ARG A 259 -18.39 -12.91 13.36
C ARG A 259 -16.98 -12.87 13.92
N GLY A 260 -16.81 -13.49 15.07
CA GLY A 260 -15.62 -13.58 15.86
C GLY A 260 -14.46 -14.38 15.22
N ARG A 261 -13.27 -14.08 15.72
CA ARG A 261 -12.03 -14.87 15.69
C ARG A 261 -11.59 -15.44 14.33
N HIS A 262 -11.24 -14.58 13.38
CA HIS A 262 -10.18 -14.90 12.42
C HIS A 262 -9.37 -13.63 12.20
N THR A 263 -8.05 -13.72 12.38
CA THR A 263 -7.07 -12.68 12.08
C THR A 263 -7.21 -12.29 10.61
N SER A 264 -8.00 -11.26 10.33
CA SER A 264 -8.08 -10.67 9.00
C SER A 264 -6.73 -10.06 8.71
N SER A 265 -5.96 -10.65 7.81
CA SER A 265 -4.71 -10.09 7.30
C SER A 265 -4.96 -8.97 6.28
N SER A 266 -6.21 -8.57 6.11
CA SER A 266 -6.64 -7.58 5.14
C SER A 266 -6.65 -6.19 5.73
N ALA A 267 -6.22 -5.21 4.95
CA ALA A 267 -6.31 -3.79 5.29
C ALA A 267 -7.78 -3.36 5.50
N LEU A 268 -8.00 -2.47 6.44
CA LEU A 268 -9.33 -1.96 6.78
C LEU A 268 -9.31 -0.43 6.84
N ALA A 269 -10.17 0.20 6.04
CA ALA A 269 -10.40 1.64 6.08
C ALA A 269 -11.45 1.98 7.14
N LEU A 270 -11.16 3.01 7.92
CA LEU A 270 -11.95 3.52 9.03
C LEU A 270 -12.08 5.03 8.88
N ARG A 271 -13.19 5.58 9.36
CA ARG A 271 -13.33 7.03 9.50
C ARG A 271 -12.84 7.48 10.86
N PRO A 272 -11.99 8.51 10.90
CA PRO A 272 -11.73 9.22 12.14
C PRO A 272 -13.01 9.91 12.63
N VAL A 273 -13.06 10.16 13.93
CA VAL A 273 -14.16 10.88 14.57
C VAL A 273 -13.61 12.10 15.33
N ASN A 274 -14.46 13.11 15.49
CA ASN A 274 -14.17 14.25 16.35
C ASN A 274 -14.39 13.88 17.85
N ALA A 275 -14.14 14.84 18.75
CA ALA A 275 -14.31 14.64 20.20
C ALA A 275 -15.75 14.24 20.59
N ASN A 276 -16.76 14.57 19.77
CA ASN A 276 -18.15 14.19 20.00
C ASN A 276 -18.49 12.78 19.47
N GLY A 277 -17.52 12.07 18.88
CA GLY A 277 -17.73 10.77 18.25
C GLY A 277 -18.38 10.84 16.87
N GLU A 278 -18.49 12.02 16.27
CA GLU A 278 -19.04 12.20 14.93
C GLU A 278 -17.96 11.96 13.87
N PRO A 279 -18.27 11.32 12.75
CA PRO A 279 -17.32 11.14 11.66
C PRO A 279 -16.76 12.48 11.20
N MET A 280 -15.44 12.50 10.94
CA MET A 280 -14.78 13.65 10.32
C MET A 280 -15.30 13.86 8.89
N GLU A 281 -14.87 14.97 8.27
CA GLU A 281 -15.29 15.35 6.93
C GLU A 281 -15.13 14.22 5.90
N PRO A 282 -16.00 14.17 4.88
CA PRO A 282 -15.91 13.17 3.80
C PRO A 282 -14.54 13.19 3.12
N GLY A 283 -14.07 12.01 2.73
CA GLY A 283 -12.73 11.86 2.14
C GLY A 283 -11.64 11.56 3.16
N THR A 284 -11.87 11.78 4.46
CA THR A 284 -10.92 11.44 5.52
C THR A 284 -11.02 9.97 5.89
N TRP A 285 -9.95 9.21 5.62
CA TRP A 285 -9.89 7.78 5.91
C TRP A 285 -8.56 7.36 6.52
N ILE A 286 -8.62 6.48 7.49
CA ILE A 286 -7.46 5.79 8.06
C ILE A 286 -7.51 4.34 7.62
N ILE A 287 -6.47 3.87 6.94
CA ILE A 287 -6.33 2.48 6.52
C ILE A 287 -5.35 1.78 7.46
N ASP A 288 -5.88 0.94 8.35
CA ASP A 288 -5.06 0.08 9.18
C ASP A 288 -4.60 -1.14 8.38
N THR A 289 -3.29 -1.40 8.39
CA THR A 289 -2.65 -2.50 7.66
C THR A 289 -2.07 -3.53 8.64
N PRO A 290 -2.89 -4.46 9.15
CA PRO A 290 -2.39 -5.46 10.08
C PRO A 290 -1.39 -6.39 9.39
N GLY A 291 -0.29 -6.71 10.08
CA GLY A 291 0.67 -7.71 9.62
C GLY A 291 1.68 -7.24 8.57
N ILE A 292 1.66 -5.98 8.13
CA ILE A 292 2.76 -5.42 7.35
C ILE A 292 3.87 -5.01 8.29
N ARG A 293 4.98 -5.76 8.24
CA ARG A 293 6.15 -5.56 9.12
C ARG A 293 7.33 -4.94 8.39
N SER A 294 7.34 -5.00 7.07
CA SER A 294 8.37 -4.42 6.21
C SER A 294 7.83 -4.29 4.79
N PHE A 295 8.47 -3.44 4.00
CA PHE A 295 8.35 -3.42 2.54
C PHE A 295 9.61 -4.01 1.94
N GLY A 296 9.48 -4.98 1.04
CA GLY A 296 10.55 -5.34 0.14
C GLY A 296 10.66 -4.25 -0.94
N LEU A 297 11.87 -3.87 -1.28
CA LEU A 297 12.16 -2.82 -2.26
C LEU A 297 12.68 -3.39 -3.58
N ALA A 298 12.58 -4.69 -3.81
CA ALA A 298 13.11 -5.35 -5.02
C ALA A 298 12.56 -4.79 -6.34
N HIS A 299 11.42 -4.10 -6.29
CA HIS A 299 10.79 -3.48 -7.46
C HIS A 299 11.11 -1.99 -7.62
N VAL A 300 11.79 -1.38 -6.64
CA VAL A 300 12.06 0.06 -6.65
C VAL A 300 13.37 0.32 -7.37
N PRO A 301 13.38 1.17 -8.41
CA PRO A 301 14.61 1.54 -9.09
C PRO A 301 15.62 2.20 -8.15
N PRO A 302 16.92 1.96 -8.32
CA PRO A 302 17.96 2.59 -7.50
C PRO A 302 17.88 4.12 -7.47
N GLU A 303 17.51 4.75 -8.57
CA GLU A 303 17.33 6.19 -8.68
C GLU A 303 16.24 6.69 -7.74
N THR A 304 15.10 5.98 -7.70
CA THR A 304 13.98 6.29 -6.80
C THR A 304 14.40 6.17 -5.33
N VAL A 305 15.27 5.20 -5.01
CA VAL A 305 15.82 5.08 -3.64
C VAL A 305 16.67 6.30 -3.30
N VAL A 306 17.52 6.78 -4.20
CA VAL A 306 18.34 7.99 -3.98
C VAL A 306 17.47 9.23 -3.84
N GLU A 307 16.47 9.41 -4.71
CA GLU A 307 15.55 10.55 -4.69
C GLU A 307 14.70 10.60 -3.41
N ALA A 308 14.38 9.46 -2.82
CA ALA A 308 13.65 9.37 -1.55
C ALA A 308 14.47 9.88 -0.33
N PHE A 309 15.80 9.93 -0.46
CA PHE A 309 16.67 10.56 0.53
C PHE A 309 16.91 12.03 0.16
N VAL A 310 15.90 12.86 0.35
CA VAL A 310 15.90 14.27 -0.09
C VAL A 310 17.04 15.10 0.51
N ASP A 311 17.57 14.70 1.66
CA ASP A 311 18.73 15.25 2.34
C ASP A 311 20.06 14.89 1.65
N LEU A 312 20.10 13.83 0.85
CA LEU A 312 21.28 13.35 0.12
C LEU A 312 21.16 13.54 -1.39
N ALA A 313 19.94 13.49 -1.94
CA ALA A 313 19.67 13.49 -3.36
C ALA A 313 20.39 14.61 -4.15
N PRO A 314 20.54 15.86 -3.64
CA PRO A 314 21.28 16.92 -4.36
C PRO A 314 22.73 16.53 -4.69
N GLY A 315 23.40 15.76 -3.82
CA GLY A 315 24.76 15.27 -4.05
C GLY A 315 24.88 14.28 -5.20
N ALA A 316 23.78 13.63 -5.62
CA ALA A 316 23.79 12.70 -6.73
C ALA A 316 23.98 13.39 -8.09
N ALA A 317 23.69 14.69 -8.20
CA ALA A 317 23.88 15.48 -9.41
C ALA A 317 25.37 15.56 -9.85
N ASP A 318 26.27 15.45 -8.89
CA ASP A 318 27.71 15.52 -9.11
C ASP A 318 28.35 14.13 -9.30
N CYS A 319 27.56 13.07 -9.35
CA CYS A 319 28.06 11.72 -9.56
C CYS A 319 28.49 11.50 -11.02
N PRO A 320 29.55 10.70 -11.26
CA PRO A 320 29.86 10.22 -12.59
C PRO A 320 28.73 9.34 -13.15
N LYS A 321 28.66 9.21 -14.47
CA LYS A 321 27.68 8.35 -15.14
C LYS A 321 27.78 6.91 -14.63
N ALA A 322 26.65 6.27 -14.39
CA ALA A 322 26.54 4.91 -13.85
C ALA A 322 27.21 4.74 -12.47
N CYS A 323 27.18 5.76 -11.63
CA CYS A 323 27.66 5.64 -10.26
C CYS A 323 26.76 4.68 -9.47
N THR A 324 27.35 3.67 -8.86
CA THR A 324 26.61 2.70 -8.02
C THR A 324 26.34 3.22 -6.60
N HIS A 325 26.88 4.39 -6.26
CA HIS A 325 26.83 4.99 -4.90
C HIS A 325 27.37 4.09 -3.79
N ALA A 326 28.01 2.97 -4.12
CA ALA A 326 28.67 2.08 -3.17
C ALA A 326 29.80 2.81 -2.41
N ALA A 327 30.19 2.28 -1.25
CA ALA A 327 31.25 2.90 -0.42
C ALA A 327 32.60 3.03 -1.15
N GLN A 328 32.88 2.19 -2.16
CA GLN A 328 34.09 2.20 -2.97
C GLN A 328 33.89 2.84 -4.36
N ALA A 329 32.71 3.43 -4.62
CA ALA A 329 32.45 4.07 -5.89
C ALA A 329 33.38 5.30 -6.06
N PRO A 330 34.23 5.33 -7.09
CA PRO A 330 35.17 6.44 -7.29
C PRO A 330 34.39 7.74 -7.59
N GLU A 331 34.82 8.84 -7.01
CA GLU A 331 34.28 10.18 -7.28
C GLU A 331 32.73 10.27 -7.04
N CYS A 332 32.21 9.50 -6.07
CA CYS A 332 30.80 9.56 -5.72
C CYS A 332 30.42 10.93 -5.15
N GLY A 333 29.53 11.65 -5.83
CA GLY A 333 29.08 12.98 -5.42
C GLY A 333 28.36 12.98 -4.06
N LEU A 334 27.65 11.89 -3.71
CA LEU A 334 27.03 11.74 -2.39
C LEU A 334 28.06 11.76 -1.26
N GLU A 335 29.22 11.12 -1.45
CA GLU A 335 30.31 11.10 -0.47
C GLU A 335 30.87 12.52 -0.26
N ALA A 336 31.15 13.22 -1.35
CA ALA A 336 31.65 14.61 -1.30
C ALA A 336 30.63 15.55 -0.67
N TYR A 337 29.35 15.41 -1.00
CA TYR A 337 28.24 16.20 -0.46
C TYR A 337 28.09 16.04 1.06
N VAL A 338 28.17 14.80 1.55
CA VAL A 338 28.14 14.53 2.99
C VAL A 338 29.40 15.03 3.68
N ALA A 339 30.59 14.81 3.09
CA ALA A 339 31.86 15.29 3.65
C ALA A 339 31.91 16.82 3.76
N ALA A 340 31.22 17.54 2.86
CA ALA A 340 31.08 18.99 2.93
C ALA A 340 30.06 19.47 3.99
N GLY A 341 29.35 18.54 4.67
CA GLY A 341 28.38 18.86 5.73
C GLY A 341 26.99 19.26 5.21
N HIS A 342 26.70 19.14 3.92
CA HIS A 342 25.44 19.59 3.33
C HIS A 342 24.22 18.74 3.75
N ALA A 343 24.45 17.49 4.16
CA ALA A 343 23.42 16.58 4.63
C ALA A 343 23.18 16.66 6.16
N GLY A 344 23.74 17.66 6.85
CA GLY A 344 23.64 17.83 8.29
C GLY A 344 24.48 16.81 9.09
N GLU A 345 24.34 16.82 10.42
CA GLU A 345 25.12 15.95 11.31
C GLU A 345 24.87 14.47 11.10
N SER A 346 23.66 14.09 10.75
CA SER A 346 23.27 12.69 10.48
C SER A 346 23.63 12.20 9.09
N GLY A 347 24.15 13.07 8.21
CA GLY A 347 24.50 12.76 6.83
C GLY A 347 25.29 11.47 6.64
N PRO A 348 26.37 11.20 7.38
CA PRO A 348 27.12 9.95 7.25
C PRO A 348 26.27 8.70 7.55
N ALA A 349 25.45 8.72 8.62
CA ALA A 349 24.58 7.62 8.98
C ALA A 349 23.44 7.43 7.98
N ARG A 350 22.92 8.52 7.42
CA ARG A 350 21.91 8.52 6.35
C ARG A 350 22.47 7.92 5.07
N LEU A 351 23.68 8.29 4.67
CA LEU A 351 24.37 7.71 3.51
C LEU A 351 24.63 6.22 3.69
N GLU A 352 24.99 5.77 4.88
CA GLU A 352 25.12 4.33 5.18
C GLU A 352 23.78 3.61 5.03
N SER A 353 22.67 4.21 5.51
CA SER A 353 21.33 3.64 5.34
C SER A 353 20.92 3.55 3.87
N LEU A 354 21.12 4.61 3.09
CA LEU A 354 20.88 4.63 1.66
C LEU A 354 21.63 3.49 0.96
N ARG A 355 22.93 3.34 1.21
CA ARG A 355 23.76 2.29 0.64
C ARG A 355 23.25 0.88 0.97
N LYS A 356 22.77 0.67 2.19
CA LYS A 356 22.15 -0.61 2.58
C LYS A 356 20.89 -0.90 1.79
N LEU A 357 20.10 0.11 1.47
CA LEU A 357 18.87 -0.06 0.70
C LEU A 357 19.17 -0.29 -0.79
N LEU A 358 20.17 0.38 -1.36
CA LEU A 358 20.61 0.16 -2.74
C LEU A 358 21.10 -1.28 -3.00
N LEU A 359 21.72 -1.93 -2.01
CA LEU A 359 22.13 -3.33 -2.11
C LEU A 359 20.95 -4.31 -2.16
N LEU A 360 19.73 -3.86 -1.85
CA LEU A 360 18.51 -4.67 -1.84
C LEU A 360 17.64 -4.44 -3.08
N THR A 361 18.02 -3.50 -3.96
CA THR A 361 17.34 -3.23 -5.23
C THR A 361 18.00 -4.04 -6.34
N PRO A 362 17.24 -4.49 -7.37
CA PRO A 362 17.83 -5.19 -8.52
C PRO A 362 18.77 -4.26 -9.29
N GLU A 363 19.91 -4.77 -9.72
CA GLU A 363 20.77 -4.03 -10.65
C GLU A 363 20.09 -3.96 -12.03
N GLU A 364 20.25 -2.84 -12.76
CA GLU A 364 19.64 -2.60 -14.09
C GLU A 364 19.97 -3.65 -15.17
N GLY A 365 20.81 -4.64 -14.86
CA GLY A 365 21.24 -5.67 -15.82
C GLY A 365 20.43 -6.96 -15.84
N ASP A 366 19.59 -7.22 -14.85
CA ASP A 366 18.89 -8.52 -14.74
C ASP A 366 17.51 -8.54 -15.44
N SER A 367 16.90 -7.39 -15.68
CA SER A 367 15.59 -7.30 -16.36
C SER A 367 15.64 -7.60 -17.86
N GLU A 368 16.79 -7.41 -18.53
CA GLU A 368 16.93 -7.74 -19.96
C GLU A 368 17.25 -9.23 -20.21
N LYS A 369 17.80 -9.95 -19.23
CA LYS A 369 18.14 -11.37 -19.41
C LYS A 369 16.93 -12.30 -19.31
N GLU A 370 15.89 -11.92 -18.58
CA GLU A 370 14.67 -12.75 -18.49
C GLU A 370 13.73 -12.60 -19.68
N LEU A 371 13.76 -11.47 -20.42
CA LEU A 371 12.98 -11.32 -21.66
C LEU A 371 13.58 -12.06 -22.84
N GLY A 372 14.88 -12.37 -22.83
CA GLY A 372 15.57 -13.09 -23.89
C GLY A 372 15.46 -14.62 -23.85
N ALA A 373 14.94 -15.19 -22.76
CA ALA A 373 14.81 -16.65 -22.58
C ALA A 373 13.39 -17.18 -22.89
N LEU A 374 12.49 -16.34 -23.38
CA LEU A 374 11.09 -16.67 -23.74
C LEU A 374 10.76 -16.41 -25.22
N VAL A 375 11.77 -16.41 -26.10
CA VAL A 375 11.59 -16.40 -27.57
C VAL A 375 12.03 -17.74 -28.16
#